data_7f97cbf4afb3392612a48bc2c3a62d4a
#
_entry.id   7f97cbf4afb3392612a48bc2c3a62d4a
#
_cell.length_a   1.000
_cell.length_b   1.000
_cell.length_c   1.000
_cell.angle_alpha   90.00
_cell.angle_beta   90.00
_cell.angle_gamma   90.00
#
_symmetry.space_group_name_H-M   'P 1'
#
loop_
_entity.id
_entity.type
_entity.pdbx_description
1 polymer ?
#
loop_
_entity_poly.entity_id
_entity_poly.type
_entity_poly.pdbx_seq_one_letter_code
_entity_poly.pdbx_strand_id
1 'polypeptide(L)'
;MEEVKCYLPKTLKEALEIKAKVDVLPLAGGSDLMVSHKRTLGLTPVFEKPVMIIRNLPELKGIYLNEKGECCIGAGCTSAEIAENTLCPWHLRQAASRMGAIGLRNSATIAGNLANASPKGDTPGPLYLLDARVRLSSVRGDREVLVSDFIVKYRTIDLLPDELITQIIVPLSEDDFDYIFWHKVGTRKANAISKITLSQAIRFASDGKTVEDFRLSATSTGSKTNRSRDVEKLLIGREITDETIESVVEGFDRIISPRAMPEFRREATRRMIRRFLSEAAKKPSSKVIDTYDGYHMTGAPVPRGEENG
;
A
#
# COMPACT_ATOMS: atom_id res chain seq x y z
N MET A 1 -18.10 -17.67 -29.23
CA MET A 1 -17.10 -17.33 -28.20
C MET A 1 -16.50 -18.65 -27.74
N GLU A 2 -15.20 -18.82 -27.87
CA GLU A 2 -14.54 -19.99 -27.25
C GLU A 2 -14.75 -19.92 -25.75
N GLU A 3 -15.22 -21.02 -25.17
CA GLU A 3 -15.36 -21.14 -23.70
C GLU A 3 -13.99 -21.11 -23.06
N VAL A 4 -13.78 -20.17 -22.15
CA VAL A 4 -12.54 -20.09 -21.36
C VAL A 4 -12.58 -21.14 -20.26
N LYS A 5 -11.58 -22.01 -20.24
CA LYS A 5 -11.46 -23.03 -19.19
C LYS A 5 -11.28 -22.37 -17.83
N CYS A 6 -12.08 -22.80 -16.85
CA CYS A 6 -12.04 -22.32 -15.48
C CYS A 6 -11.61 -23.42 -14.53
N TYR A 7 -10.60 -23.16 -13.69
CA TYR A 7 -10.12 -24.06 -12.66
C TYR A 7 -10.64 -23.58 -11.29
N LEU A 8 -11.09 -24.52 -10.46
CA LEU A 8 -11.69 -24.29 -9.14
C LEU A 8 -10.97 -25.13 -8.08
N PRO A 9 -9.69 -24.85 -7.77
CA PRO A 9 -8.96 -25.60 -6.77
C PRO A 9 -9.64 -25.49 -5.39
N LYS A 10 -9.55 -26.55 -4.60
CA LYS A 10 -10.10 -26.63 -3.25
C LYS A 10 -9.05 -26.30 -2.18
N THR A 11 -7.77 -26.45 -2.51
CA THR A 11 -6.63 -26.20 -1.60
C THR A 11 -5.56 -25.40 -2.33
N LEU A 12 -4.69 -24.75 -1.54
CA LEU A 12 -3.52 -24.05 -2.08
C LEU A 12 -2.61 -25.03 -2.83
N LYS A 13 -2.41 -26.24 -2.30
CA LYS A 13 -1.61 -27.27 -2.97
C LYS A 13 -2.13 -27.57 -4.38
N GLU A 14 -3.42 -27.82 -4.51
CA GLU A 14 -4.05 -28.04 -5.82
C GLU A 14 -3.87 -26.83 -6.77
N ALA A 15 -4.01 -25.60 -6.24
CA ALA A 15 -3.79 -24.38 -7.03
C ALA A 15 -2.37 -24.29 -7.54
N LEU A 16 -1.36 -24.60 -6.71
CA LEU A 16 0.05 -24.60 -7.11
C LEU A 16 0.37 -25.69 -8.13
N GLU A 17 -0.23 -26.88 -7.98
CA GLU A 17 -0.07 -27.97 -8.97
C GLU A 17 -0.67 -27.61 -10.34
N ILE A 18 -1.81 -26.91 -10.37
CA ILE A 18 -2.39 -26.39 -11.60
C ILE A 18 -1.48 -25.33 -12.20
N LYS A 19 -1.03 -24.36 -11.38
CA LYS A 19 -0.16 -23.26 -11.80
C LYS A 19 1.17 -23.70 -12.38
N ALA A 20 1.73 -24.81 -11.86
CA ALA A 20 2.96 -25.41 -12.36
C ALA A 20 2.82 -26.07 -13.75
N LYS A 21 1.60 -26.47 -14.13
CA LYS A 21 1.34 -27.21 -15.37
C LYS A 21 0.65 -26.37 -16.45
N VAL A 22 -0.06 -25.33 -16.03
CA VAL A 22 -0.92 -24.54 -16.93
C VAL A 22 -0.68 -23.05 -16.70
N ASP A 23 -0.50 -22.32 -17.80
CA ASP A 23 -0.42 -20.85 -17.73
C ASP A 23 -1.83 -20.29 -17.52
N VAL A 24 -2.24 -20.19 -16.26
CA VAL A 24 -3.55 -19.69 -15.83
C VAL A 24 -3.47 -18.30 -15.23
N LEU A 25 -4.54 -17.53 -15.36
CA LEU A 25 -4.73 -16.25 -14.68
C LEU A 25 -5.38 -16.47 -13.31
N PRO A 26 -4.70 -16.20 -12.18
CA PRO A 26 -5.31 -16.26 -10.86
C PRO A 26 -6.37 -15.17 -10.70
N LEU A 27 -7.58 -15.55 -10.34
CA LEU A 27 -8.69 -14.63 -10.08
C LEU A 27 -9.08 -14.70 -8.61
N ALA A 28 -8.75 -13.64 -7.86
CA ALA A 28 -9.19 -13.41 -6.49
C ALA A 28 -10.37 -12.42 -6.46
N GLY A 29 -10.11 -11.15 -6.14
CA GLY A 29 -11.15 -10.12 -6.07
C GLY A 29 -11.72 -9.67 -7.42
N GLY A 30 -10.96 -9.79 -8.48
CA GLY A 30 -11.36 -9.48 -9.85
C GLY A 30 -11.54 -7.99 -10.15
N SER A 31 -11.40 -7.09 -9.20
CA SER A 31 -11.72 -5.66 -9.34
C SER A 31 -10.94 -4.93 -10.44
N ASP A 32 -9.68 -5.29 -10.67
CA ASP A 32 -8.86 -4.79 -11.77
C ASP A 32 -8.87 -5.75 -12.97
N LEU A 33 -8.76 -7.06 -12.72
CA LEU A 33 -8.64 -8.07 -13.77
C LEU A 33 -9.87 -8.09 -14.67
N MET A 34 -11.08 -8.06 -14.09
CA MET A 34 -12.33 -8.04 -14.84
C MET A 34 -12.50 -6.75 -15.67
N VAL A 35 -11.98 -5.63 -15.19
CA VAL A 35 -12.05 -4.35 -15.91
C VAL A 35 -11.04 -4.31 -17.06
N SER A 36 -9.82 -4.79 -16.85
CA SER A 36 -8.75 -4.76 -17.86
C SER A 36 -9.03 -5.69 -19.06
N HIS A 37 -9.88 -6.72 -18.90
CA HIS A 37 -10.25 -7.65 -19.94
C HIS A 37 -11.59 -7.32 -20.64
N LYS A 38 -12.21 -6.18 -20.33
CA LYS A 38 -13.39 -5.70 -21.06
C LYS A 38 -12.98 -5.10 -22.40
N ARG A 39 -13.66 -5.49 -23.47
CA ARG A 39 -13.47 -4.87 -24.81
C ARG A 39 -14.09 -3.48 -24.88
N THR A 40 -15.30 -3.31 -24.31
CA THR A 40 -16.00 -2.02 -24.20
C THR A 40 -16.80 -1.97 -22.89
N LEU A 41 -17.32 -0.77 -22.56
CA LEU A 41 -18.24 -0.60 -21.42
C LEU A 41 -19.51 -1.47 -21.63
N GLY A 42 -19.90 -2.16 -20.56
CA GLY A 42 -21.11 -2.99 -20.56
C GLY A 42 -20.95 -4.41 -21.14
N LEU A 43 -19.80 -4.75 -21.73
CA LEU A 43 -19.55 -6.11 -22.22
C LEU A 43 -18.90 -7.00 -21.16
N THR A 44 -19.15 -8.30 -21.30
CA THR A 44 -18.51 -9.34 -20.50
C THR A 44 -16.99 -9.34 -20.75
N PRO A 45 -16.15 -9.50 -19.71
CA PRO A 45 -14.72 -9.67 -19.88
C PRO A 45 -14.39 -10.90 -20.73
N VAL A 46 -13.37 -10.78 -21.56
CA VAL A 46 -12.89 -11.89 -22.42
C VAL A 46 -11.47 -12.20 -22.00
N PHE A 47 -11.23 -13.43 -21.58
CA PHE A 47 -9.91 -13.92 -21.20
C PHE A 47 -9.31 -14.75 -22.34
N GLU A 48 -8.04 -14.51 -22.63
CA GLU A 48 -7.27 -15.28 -23.65
C GLU A 48 -6.61 -16.51 -23.03
N LYS A 49 -6.49 -16.54 -21.70
CA LYS A 49 -5.91 -17.66 -20.93
C LYS A 49 -6.96 -18.26 -20.02
N PRO A 50 -6.80 -19.54 -19.65
CA PRO A 50 -7.61 -20.17 -18.61
C PRO A 50 -7.56 -19.35 -17.32
N VAL A 51 -8.66 -19.34 -16.58
CA VAL A 51 -8.79 -18.63 -15.30
C VAL A 51 -8.79 -19.63 -14.15
N MET A 52 -8.09 -19.32 -13.07
CA MET A 52 -8.11 -20.10 -11.84
C MET A 52 -8.69 -19.26 -10.70
N ILE A 53 -9.84 -19.66 -10.18
CA ILE A 53 -10.50 -18.95 -9.09
C ILE A 53 -9.87 -19.35 -7.76
N ILE A 54 -9.14 -18.43 -7.14
CA ILE A 54 -8.42 -18.64 -5.87
C ILE A 54 -9.06 -17.92 -4.68
N ARG A 55 -10.13 -17.16 -4.90
CA ARG A 55 -10.77 -16.30 -3.89
C ARG A 55 -11.18 -17.07 -2.63
N ASN A 56 -11.60 -18.33 -2.77
CA ASN A 56 -12.20 -19.10 -1.70
C ASN A 56 -11.20 -20.06 -1.03
N LEU A 57 -9.92 -20.01 -1.38
CA LEU A 57 -8.90 -20.84 -0.73
C LEU A 57 -8.70 -20.40 0.71
N PRO A 58 -8.96 -21.27 1.71
CA PRO A 58 -8.85 -20.90 3.11
C PRO A 58 -7.41 -20.54 3.52
N GLU A 59 -6.42 -21.17 2.89
CA GLU A 59 -5.00 -20.93 3.18
C GLU A 59 -4.54 -19.51 2.73
N LEU A 60 -5.31 -18.85 1.87
CA LEU A 60 -5.06 -17.45 1.46
C LEU A 60 -5.79 -16.42 2.33
N LYS A 61 -6.43 -16.88 3.41
CA LYS A 61 -7.21 -16.03 4.32
C LYS A 61 -6.52 -15.88 5.68
N GLY A 62 -7.03 -14.95 6.47
CA GLY A 62 -6.59 -14.72 7.84
C GLY A 62 -5.55 -13.61 7.97
N ILE A 63 -5.61 -12.95 9.11
CA ILE A 63 -4.68 -11.91 9.56
C ILE A 63 -4.27 -12.26 10.98
N TYR A 64 -2.98 -12.41 11.22
CA TYR A 64 -2.44 -12.81 12.52
C TYR A 64 -1.02 -12.28 12.71
N LEU A 65 -0.55 -12.30 13.96
CA LEU A 65 0.85 -12.03 14.28
C LEU A 65 1.62 -13.36 14.32
N ASN A 66 2.78 -13.40 13.67
CA ASN A 66 3.68 -14.55 13.78
C ASN A 66 4.49 -14.49 15.10
N GLU A 67 5.34 -15.49 15.34
CA GLU A 67 6.20 -15.58 16.53
C GLU A 67 7.15 -14.41 16.73
N LYS A 68 7.44 -13.65 15.66
CA LYS A 68 8.28 -12.43 15.68
C LYS A 68 7.47 -11.17 15.92
N GLY A 69 6.15 -11.25 16.09
CA GLY A 69 5.25 -10.12 16.19
C GLY A 69 4.93 -9.42 14.85
N GLU A 70 5.35 -9.99 13.72
CA GLU A 70 5.08 -9.43 12.40
C GLU A 70 3.64 -9.71 11.98
N CYS A 71 2.95 -8.74 11.41
CA CYS A 71 1.60 -8.90 10.89
C CYS A 71 1.60 -9.69 9.58
N CYS A 72 1.04 -10.88 9.62
CA CYS A 72 0.87 -11.78 8.48
C CYS A 72 -0.54 -11.66 7.92
N ILE A 73 -0.66 -11.32 6.65
CA ILE A 73 -1.93 -11.08 5.95
C ILE A 73 -2.04 -12.05 4.78
N GLY A 74 -3.04 -12.92 4.79
CA GLY A 74 -3.29 -13.84 3.69
C GLY A 74 -3.57 -13.08 2.38
N ALA A 75 -3.06 -13.59 1.26
CA ALA A 75 -3.13 -12.95 -0.05
C ALA A 75 -4.57 -12.64 -0.51
N GLY A 76 -5.53 -13.44 -0.08
CA GLY A 76 -6.95 -13.31 -0.36
C GLY A 76 -7.71 -12.40 0.61
N CYS A 77 -7.06 -11.80 1.61
CA CYS A 77 -7.70 -10.83 2.49
C CYS A 77 -8.11 -9.59 1.71
N THR A 78 -9.32 -9.13 1.92
CA THR A 78 -9.90 -7.98 1.24
C THR A 78 -9.45 -6.67 1.88
N SER A 79 -9.56 -5.58 1.14
CA SER A 79 -9.28 -4.24 1.69
C SER A 79 -10.22 -3.89 2.85
N ALA A 80 -11.46 -4.40 2.86
CA ALA A 80 -12.38 -4.20 3.97
C ALA A 80 -11.89 -4.93 5.23
N GLU A 81 -11.52 -6.22 5.12
CA GLU A 81 -10.96 -7.00 6.23
C GLU A 81 -9.72 -6.35 6.83
N ILE A 82 -8.81 -5.83 5.98
CA ILE A 82 -7.59 -5.13 6.41
C ILE A 82 -7.93 -3.81 7.13
N ALA A 83 -8.88 -3.03 6.60
CA ALA A 83 -9.24 -1.74 7.17
C ALA A 83 -9.83 -1.87 8.58
N GLU A 84 -10.53 -2.96 8.87
CA GLU A 84 -11.22 -3.22 10.13
C GLU A 84 -10.37 -4.01 11.15
N ASN A 85 -9.31 -4.68 10.71
CA ASN A 85 -8.50 -5.53 11.58
C ASN A 85 -7.38 -4.73 12.27
N THR A 86 -7.45 -4.67 13.61
CA THR A 86 -6.50 -3.91 14.44
C THR A 86 -5.08 -4.49 14.49
N LEU A 87 -4.88 -5.75 14.08
CA LEU A 87 -3.54 -6.33 13.94
C LEU A 87 -2.80 -5.76 12.72
N CYS A 88 -3.54 -5.22 11.73
CA CYS A 88 -2.92 -4.55 10.60
C CYS A 88 -2.34 -3.19 11.03
N PRO A 89 -1.12 -2.83 10.59
CA PRO A 89 -0.54 -1.53 10.87
C PRO A 89 -1.44 -0.37 10.41
N TRP A 90 -1.47 0.69 11.21
CA TRP A 90 -2.33 1.85 10.99
C TRP A 90 -2.25 2.42 9.56
N HIS A 91 -1.03 2.61 9.03
CA HIS A 91 -0.85 3.11 7.66
C HIS A 91 -1.57 2.24 6.62
N LEU A 92 -1.50 0.92 6.77
CA LEU A 92 -2.12 -0.01 5.86
C LEU A 92 -3.65 -0.01 6.00
N ARG A 93 -4.16 0.08 7.24
CA ARG A 93 -5.61 0.24 7.50
C ARG A 93 -6.16 1.52 6.87
N GLN A 94 -5.43 2.64 6.98
CA GLN A 94 -5.82 3.91 6.33
C GLN A 94 -5.89 3.76 4.81
N ALA A 95 -4.87 3.19 4.19
CA ALA A 95 -4.84 2.97 2.75
C ALA A 95 -5.99 2.06 2.27
N ALA A 96 -6.22 0.96 2.97
CA ALA A 96 -7.28 0.01 2.67
C ALA A 96 -8.68 0.63 2.81
N SER A 97 -8.93 1.41 3.86
CA SER A 97 -10.22 2.08 4.13
C SER A 97 -10.58 3.14 3.08
N ARG A 98 -9.56 3.75 2.44
CA ARG A 98 -9.73 4.79 1.41
C ARG A 98 -9.66 4.27 -0.03
N MET A 99 -9.54 2.96 -0.21
CA MET A 99 -9.54 2.34 -1.53
C MET A 99 -10.95 2.32 -2.11
N GLY A 100 -11.16 2.99 -3.23
CA GLY A 100 -12.40 2.96 -4.02
C GLY A 100 -13.69 3.15 -3.21
N ALA A 101 -14.75 2.46 -3.64
CA ALA A 101 -16.04 2.38 -2.96
C ALA A 101 -16.10 1.13 -2.05
N ILE A 102 -17.09 1.06 -1.16
CA ILE A 102 -17.27 -0.05 -0.22
C ILE A 102 -17.39 -1.41 -0.92
N GLY A 103 -18.15 -1.50 -2.00
CA GLY A 103 -18.30 -2.74 -2.78
C GLY A 103 -16.97 -3.19 -3.40
N LEU A 104 -16.10 -2.24 -3.78
CA LEU A 104 -14.77 -2.55 -4.28
C LEU A 104 -13.87 -3.07 -3.14
N ARG A 105 -13.90 -2.44 -1.97
CA ARG A 105 -13.12 -2.88 -0.81
C ARG A 105 -13.48 -4.29 -0.34
N ASN A 106 -14.74 -4.67 -0.43
CA ASN A 106 -15.23 -6.02 -0.10
C ASN A 106 -14.79 -7.09 -1.12
N SER A 107 -14.26 -6.68 -2.26
CA SER A 107 -13.82 -7.58 -3.33
C SER A 107 -12.32 -7.53 -3.58
N ALA A 108 -11.73 -6.35 -3.64
CA ALA A 108 -10.30 -6.15 -3.91
C ALA A 108 -9.44 -6.77 -2.80
N THR A 109 -8.50 -7.62 -3.19
CA THR A 109 -7.57 -8.28 -2.26
C THR A 109 -6.22 -7.56 -2.24
N ILE A 110 -5.48 -7.72 -1.13
CA ILE A 110 -4.16 -7.12 -0.97
C ILE A 110 -3.18 -7.63 -2.03
N ALA A 111 -3.15 -8.93 -2.27
CA ALA A 111 -2.30 -9.52 -3.30
C ALA A 111 -2.70 -9.07 -4.71
N GLY A 112 -4.00 -8.97 -5.00
CA GLY A 112 -4.49 -8.44 -6.27
C GLY A 112 -4.04 -6.99 -6.51
N ASN A 113 -4.06 -6.15 -5.48
CA ASN A 113 -3.59 -4.77 -5.57
C ASN A 113 -2.07 -4.68 -5.86
N LEU A 114 -1.26 -5.53 -5.22
CA LEU A 114 0.17 -5.63 -5.48
C LEU A 114 0.46 -6.20 -6.87
N ALA A 115 -0.22 -7.28 -7.26
CA ALA A 115 -0.03 -7.93 -8.56
C ALA A 115 -0.40 -7.03 -9.74
N ASN A 116 -1.36 -6.12 -9.57
CA ASN A 116 -1.69 -5.12 -10.58
C ASN A 116 -0.54 -4.12 -10.82
N ALA A 117 0.38 -3.98 -9.87
CA ALA A 117 1.57 -3.11 -9.92
C ALA A 117 1.26 -1.71 -10.47
N SER A 118 0.12 -1.15 -10.04
CA SER A 118 -0.27 0.21 -10.40
C SER A 118 0.48 1.23 -9.55
N PRO A 119 1.12 2.25 -10.14
CA PRO A 119 1.75 3.32 -9.39
C PRO A 119 0.76 4.17 -8.58
N LYS A 120 -0.55 3.97 -8.82
CA LYS A 120 -1.65 4.63 -8.10
C LYS A 120 -2.33 3.70 -7.10
N GLY A 121 -1.77 2.51 -6.88
CA GLY A 121 -2.24 1.58 -5.85
C GLY A 121 -2.18 2.22 -4.47
N ASP A 122 -3.18 1.99 -3.65
CA ASP A 122 -3.25 2.61 -2.33
C ASP A 122 -2.37 1.88 -1.29
N THR A 123 -2.28 0.54 -1.35
CA THR A 123 -1.52 -0.26 -0.37
C THR A 123 0.00 -0.30 -0.58
N PRO A 124 0.58 -0.15 -1.79
CA PRO A 124 2.03 -0.20 -1.93
C PRO A 124 2.79 0.86 -1.11
N GLY A 125 2.25 2.08 -0.95
CA GLY A 125 2.89 3.14 -0.16
C GLY A 125 3.18 2.70 1.28
N PRO A 126 2.18 2.32 2.08
CA PRO A 126 2.37 1.76 3.41
C PRO A 126 3.28 0.53 3.45
N LEU A 127 3.14 -0.39 2.49
CA LEU A 127 3.95 -1.60 2.46
C LEU A 127 5.43 -1.32 2.17
N TYR A 128 5.73 -0.32 1.32
CA TYR A 128 7.10 0.17 1.14
C TYR A 128 7.64 0.84 2.41
N LEU A 129 6.84 1.70 3.05
CA LEU A 129 7.22 2.38 4.29
C LEU A 129 7.65 1.41 5.38
N LEU A 130 6.87 0.32 5.55
CA LEU A 130 7.00 -0.63 6.63
C LEU A 130 7.89 -1.85 6.28
N ASP A 131 8.64 -1.80 5.18
CA ASP A 131 9.51 -2.89 4.71
C ASP A 131 8.80 -4.24 4.58
N ALA A 132 7.55 -4.21 4.15
CA ALA A 132 6.77 -5.41 3.98
C ALA A 132 7.38 -6.37 2.95
N ARG A 133 7.23 -7.66 3.21
CA ARG A 133 7.61 -8.74 2.30
C ARG A 133 6.38 -9.41 1.71
N VAL A 134 6.52 -9.91 0.51
CA VAL A 134 5.56 -10.78 -0.14
C VAL A 134 6.10 -12.20 -0.16
N ARG A 135 5.29 -13.17 0.28
CA ARG A 135 5.60 -14.59 0.16
C ARG A 135 5.01 -15.11 -1.13
N LEU A 136 5.87 -15.73 -1.93
CA LEU A 136 5.58 -16.33 -3.21
C LEU A 136 5.76 -17.83 -3.08
N SER A 137 4.71 -18.60 -3.40
CA SER A 137 4.69 -20.06 -3.24
C SER A 137 4.54 -20.75 -4.58
N SER A 138 5.24 -21.87 -4.71
CA SER A 138 5.16 -22.79 -5.85
C SER A 138 5.29 -24.24 -5.39
N VAL A 139 5.15 -25.19 -6.29
CA VAL A 139 5.46 -26.62 -6.01
C VAL A 139 6.93 -26.86 -5.66
N ARG A 140 7.82 -25.92 -5.94
CA ARG A 140 9.26 -25.98 -5.63
C ARG A 140 9.59 -25.47 -4.23
N GLY A 141 8.63 -24.82 -3.54
CA GLY A 141 8.78 -24.19 -2.24
C GLY A 141 8.40 -22.69 -2.26
N ASP A 142 8.72 -22.02 -1.17
CA ASP A 142 8.39 -20.63 -0.92
C ASP A 142 9.64 -19.74 -1.00
N ARG A 143 9.45 -18.48 -1.44
CA ARG A 143 10.43 -17.41 -1.29
C ARG A 143 9.75 -16.12 -0.80
N GLU A 144 10.52 -15.29 -0.10
CA GLU A 144 10.08 -13.97 0.32
C GLU A 144 10.89 -12.88 -0.39
N VAL A 145 10.20 -11.84 -0.82
CA VAL A 145 10.80 -10.69 -1.50
C VAL A 145 10.24 -9.40 -0.88
N LEU A 146 11.06 -8.36 -0.73
CA LEU A 146 10.55 -7.04 -0.33
C LEU A 146 9.51 -6.56 -1.36
N VAL A 147 8.43 -5.96 -0.89
CA VAL A 147 7.39 -5.41 -1.79
C VAL A 147 7.98 -4.37 -2.75
N SER A 148 9.03 -3.63 -2.32
CA SER A 148 9.75 -2.67 -3.15
C SER A 148 10.50 -3.30 -4.33
N ASP A 149 10.96 -4.54 -4.17
CA ASP A 149 11.67 -5.31 -5.19
C ASP A 149 10.70 -6.13 -6.03
N PHE A 150 9.62 -6.64 -5.40
CA PHE A 150 8.53 -7.33 -6.08
C PHE A 150 7.87 -6.48 -7.17
N ILE A 151 7.61 -5.19 -6.91
CA ILE A 151 7.11 -4.25 -7.92
C ILE A 151 8.29 -3.65 -8.67
N VAL A 152 8.63 -4.25 -9.80
CA VAL A 152 9.78 -3.83 -10.62
C VAL A 152 9.53 -2.49 -11.31
N LYS A 153 8.39 -2.36 -11.99
CA LYS A 153 7.92 -1.14 -12.67
C LYS A 153 6.41 -1.20 -12.93
N TYR A 154 5.88 -0.20 -13.62
CA TYR A 154 4.48 -0.17 -14.02
C TYR A 154 4.04 -1.51 -14.64
N ARG A 155 3.05 -2.15 -14.02
CA ARG A 155 2.47 -3.45 -14.41
C ARG A 155 3.47 -4.58 -14.60
N THR A 156 4.59 -4.52 -13.89
CA THR A 156 5.62 -5.57 -13.94
C THR A 156 6.03 -5.93 -12.52
N ILE A 157 5.97 -7.21 -12.22
CA ILE A 157 6.29 -7.79 -10.91
C ILE A 157 7.31 -8.92 -11.04
N ASP A 158 8.07 -9.17 -9.97
CA ASP A 158 8.96 -10.31 -9.82
C ASP A 158 8.17 -11.54 -9.35
N LEU A 159 7.37 -12.12 -10.27
CA LEU A 159 6.59 -13.32 -10.06
C LEU A 159 6.92 -14.34 -11.15
N LEU A 160 7.40 -15.50 -10.78
CA LEU A 160 7.67 -16.59 -11.74
C LEU A 160 6.33 -17.19 -12.24
N PRO A 161 6.32 -17.78 -13.45
CA PRO A 161 5.10 -18.30 -14.08
C PRO A 161 4.33 -19.33 -13.23
N ASP A 162 5.04 -20.09 -12.41
CA ASP A 162 4.49 -21.14 -11.53
C ASP A 162 4.21 -20.70 -10.10
N GLU A 163 4.44 -19.43 -9.78
CA GLU A 163 4.24 -18.87 -8.43
C GLU A 163 2.87 -18.25 -8.24
N LEU A 164 2.39 -18.29 -7.00
CA LEU A 164 1.26 -17.50 -6.48
C LEU A 164 1.72 -16.64 -5.30
N ILE A 165 1.16 -15.45 -5.19
CA ILE A 165 1.25 -14.67 -3.94
C ILE A 165 0.38 -15.34 -2.90
N THR A 166 0.95 -15.72 -1.77
CA THR A 166 0.22 -16.42 -0.70
C THR A 166 0.06 -15.59 0.57
N GLN A 167 1.00 -14.70 0.86
CA GLN A 167 0.96 -13.90 2.09
C GLN A 167 1.70 -12.58 1.90
N ILE A 168 1.27 -11.56 2.65
CA ILE A 168 2.01 -10.31 2.87
C ILE A 168 2.43 -10.30 4.33
N ILE A 169 3.72 -10.01 4.60
CA ILE A 169 4.30 -9.97 5.94
C ILE A 169 4.78 -8.54 6.21
N VAL A 170 4.24 -7.92 7.24
CA VAL A 170 4.55 -6.54 7.62
C VAL A 170 5.30 -6.55 8.96
N PRO A 171 6.60 -6.24 8.97
CA PRO A 171 7.45 -6.37 10.17
C PRO A 171 7.28 -5.24 11.18
N LEU A 172 6.71 -4.11 10.78
CA LEU A 172 6.61 -2.90 11.59
C LEU A 172 5.17 -2.41 11.68
N SER A 173 4.86 -1.79 12.80
CA SER A 173 3.56 -1.17 13.10
C SER A 173 3.71 0.33 13.41
N GLU A 174 2.62 0.98 13.77
CA GLU A 174 2.62 2.33 14.33
C GLU A 174 3.38 2.44 15.66
N ASP A 175 3.53 1.35 16.39
CA ASP A 175 4.19 1.35 17.70
C ASP A 175 5.71 1.46 17.61
N ASP A 176 6.28 1.19 16.44
CA ASP A 176 7.71 1.37 16.17
C ASP A 176 8.12 2.83 15.96
N PHE A 177 7.17 3.78 15.98
CA PHE A 177 7.41 5.19 15.67
C PHE A 177 6.78 6.12 16.70
N ASP A 178 7.36 7.31 16.87
CA ASP A 178 6.80 8.38 17.70
C ASP A 178 5.70 9.13 16.97
N TYR A 179 5.92 9.43 15.67
CA TYR A 179 4.94 10.12 14.82
C TYR A 179 4.79 9.43 13.48
N ILE A 180 3.53 9.39 13.03
CA ILE A 180 3.10 8.74 11.81
C ILE A 180 2.18 9.64 10.99
N PHE A 181 2.21 9.45 9.68
CA PHE A 181 1.38 10.20 8.73
C PHE A 181 1.01 9.35 7.53
N TRP A 182 -0.24 9.43 7.13
CA TRP A 182 -0.71 8.92 5.85
C TRP A 182 -1.76 9.87 5.29
N HIS A 183 -1.61 10.29 4.04
CA HIS A 183 -2.59 11.13 3.39
C HIS A 183 -2.72 10.84 1.90
N LYS A 184 -3.97 10.76 1.42
CA LYS A 184 -4.34 10.56 0.03
C LYS A 184 -5.04 11.81 -0.51
N VAL A 185 -4.42 12.47 -1.46
CA VAL A 185 -5.02 13.56 -2.24
C VAL A 185 -5.74 12.94 -3.44
N GLY A 186 -7.03 13.12 -3.51
CA GLY A 186 -7.90 12.69 -4.61
C GLY A 186 -8.75 13.82 -5.14
N THR A 187 -9.60 13.54 -6.13
CA THR A 187 -10.58 14.52 -6.65
C THR A 187 -11.79 14.68 -5.72
N ARG A 188 -11.99 13.73 -4.81
CA ARG A 188 -13.08 13.66 -3.83
C ARG A 188 -12.65 12.77 -2.66
N LYS A 189 -13.40 12.81 -1.55
CA LYS A 189 -13.05 12.09 -0.31
C LYS A 189 -13.14 10.57 -0.43
N ALA A 190 -14.09 10.06 -1.20
CA ALA A 190 -14.31 8.62 -1.40
C ALA A 190 -14.37 8.28 -2.87
N ASN A 191 -14.13 7.01 -3.20
CA ASN A 191 -14.17 6.47 -4.56
C ASN A 191 -13.35 7.31 -5.55
N ALA A 192 -12.14 7.69 -5.18
CA ALA A 192 -11.23 8.48 -5.99
C ALA A 192 -9.91 7.73 -6.23
N ILE A 193 -9.40 7.86 -7.45
CA ILE A 193 -8.03 7.47 -7.77
C ILE A 193 -7.09 8.50 -7.18
N SER A 194 -6.02 8.05 -6.55
CA SER A 194 -5.00 8.92 -5.96
C SER A 194 -4.35 9.82 -7.01
N LYS A 195 -4.30 11.12 -6.73
CA LYS A 195 -3.42 12.07 -7.41
C LYS A 195 -2.02 12.00 -6.81
N ILE A 196 -1.95 11.83 -5.49
CA ILE A 196 -0.75 11.58 -4.72
C ILE A 196 -1.16 10.97 -3.38
N THR A 197 -0.35 10.04 -2.85
CA THR A 197 -0.46 9.55 -1.48
C THR A 197 0.93 9.55 -0.87
N LEU A 198 1.04 10.11 0.34
CA LEU A 198 2.26 10.03 1.15
C LEU A 198 2.01 9.19 2.38
N SER A 199 3.04 8.41 2.75
CA SER A 199 3.17 7.74 4.04
C SER A 199 4.49 8.18 4.65
N GLN A 200 4.48 8.58 5.90
CA GLN A 200 5.67 9.00 6.63
C GLN A 200 5.63 8.46 8.05
N ALA A 201 6.79 8.19 8.61
CA ALA A 201 6.96 7.77 9.99
C ALA A 201 8.31 8.24 10.50
N ILE A 202 8.38 8.59 11.79
CA ILE A 202 9.60 9.06 12.44
C ILE A 202 9.67 8.52 13.86
N ARG A 203 10.89 8.14 14.28
CA ARG A 203 11.25 7.81 15.65
C ARG A 203 12.46 8.63 16.06
N PHE A 204 12.42 9.16 17.27
CA PHE A 204 13.53 9.88 17.88
C PHE A 204 14.39 8.94 18.73
N ALA A 205 15.66 9.26 18.86
CA ALA A 205 16.55 8.64 19.82
C ALA A 205 16.14 9.01 21.26
N SER A 206 16.76 8.38 22.23
CA SER A 206 16.47 8.59 23.66
C SER A 206 16.67 10.03 24.16
N ASP A 207 17.45 10.84 23.43
CA ASP A 207 17.61 12.29 23.71
C ASP A 207 16.36 13.09 23.36
N GLY A 208 15.42 12.46 22.63
CA GLY A 208 14.17 13.05 22.15
C GLY A 208 14.36 14.16 21.12
N LYS A 209 15.54 14.33 20.52
CA LYS A 209 15.87 15.39 19.54
C LYS A 209 16.43 14.81 18.25
N THR A 210 17.37 13.89 18.36
CA THR A 210 17.99 13.23 17.23
C THR A 210 17.03 12.22 16.60
N VAL A 211 16.88 12.27 15.30
CA VAL A 211 16.04 11.30 14.55
C VAL A 211 16.78 9.97 14.45
N GLU A 212 16.21 8.91 15.01
CA GLU A 212 16.76 7.56 14.98
C GLU A 212 16.30 6.80 13.71
N ASP A 213 15.03 6.91 13.35
CA ASP A 213 14.46 6.34 12.13
C ASP A 213 13.53 7.34 11.47
N PHE A 214 13.67 7.50 10.17
CA PHE A 214 12.79 8.30 9.32
C PHE A 214 12.48 7.54 8.05
N ARG A 215 11.20 7.49 7.70
CA ARG A 215 10.69 6.77 6.55
C ARG A 215 9.72 7.62 5.75
N LEU A 216 9.87 7.54 4.43
CA LEU A 216 9.07 8.34 3.50
C LEU A 216 8.79 7.55 2.22
N SER A 217 7.52 7.33 1.92
CA SER A 217 7.08 6.75 0.66
C SER A 217 5.96 7.56 0.02
N ALA A 218 5.96 7.59 -1.32
CA ALA A 218 4.93 8.28 -2.10
C ALA A 218 4.46 7.44 -3.28
N THR A 219 3.14 7.36 -3.46
CA THR A 219 2.52 6.76 -4.65
C THR A 219 2.03 7.83 -5.61
N SER A 220 1.81 7.47 -6.87
CA SER A 220 1.41 8.37 -7.95
C SER A 220 2.46 9.43 -8.33
N THR A 221 3.69 9.28 -7.89
CA THR A 221 4.81 10.21 -8.13
C THR A 221 5.85 9.69 -9.12
N GLY A 222 5.65 8.48 -9.66
CA GLY A 222 6.56 7.86 -10.62
C GLY A 222 5.90 6.67 -11.33
N SER A 223 6.73 5.81 -11.92
CA SER A 223 6.29 4.55 -12.56
C SER A 223 5.95 3.45 -11.57
N LYS A 224 6.42 3.57 -10.34
CA LYS A 224 6.06 2.75 -9.16
C LYS A 224 6.03 3.65 -7.93
N THR A 225 5.77 3.09 -6.76
CA THR A 225 5.93 3.77 -5.47
C THR A 225 7.38 4.24 -5.31
N ASN A 226 7.57 5.50 -4.90
CA ASN A 226 8.89 6.06 -4.62
C ASN A 226 9.19 5.96 -3.12
N ARG A 227 10.37 5.45 -2.81
CA ARG A 227 11.04 5.48 -1.52
C ARG A 227 12.55 5.44 -1.76
N SER A 228 13.33 6.14 -0.97
CA SER A 228 14.79 6.13 -1.06
C SER A 228 15.42 6.17 0.32
N ARG A 229 16.20 5.14 0.63
CA ARG A 229 16.99 5.09 1.86
C ARG A 229 18.02 6.20 1.95
N ASP A 230 18.56 6.65 0.80
CA ASP A 230 19.55 7.73 0.79
C ASP A 230 18.91 9.08 1.11
N VAL A 231 17.64 9.29 0.72
CA VAL A 231 16.87 10.46 1.15
C VAL A 231 16.54 10.37 2.65
N GLU A 232 16.14 9.21 3.14
CA GLU A 232 15.86 8.98 4.57
C GLU A 232 17.11 9.28 5.44
N LYS A 233 18.31 8.88 5.00
CA LYS A 233 19.58 9.16 5.66
C LYS A 233 19.93 10.65 5.77
N LEU A 234 19.32 11.52 4.97
CA LEU A 234 19.55 12.98 5.08
C LEU A 234 19.07 13.53 6.43
N LEU A 235 18.14 12.83 7.09
CA LEU A 235 17.58 13.23 8.39
C LEU A 235 18.04 12.31 9.54
N ILE A 236 18.28 11.03 9.30
CA ILE A 236 18.69 10.06 10.33
C ILE A 236 20.04 10.49 10.94
N GLY A 237 20.12 10.47 12.28
CA GLY A 237 21.27 10.94 13.06
C GLY A 237 21.35 12.46 13.23
N ARG A 238 20.31 13.21 12.82
CA ARG A 238 20.25 14.69 12.90
C ARG A 238 19.00 15.14 13.63
N GLU A 239 19.01 16.41 14.05
CA GLU A 239 17.81 17.09 14.53
C GLU A 239 16.96 17.59 13.35
N ILE A 240 15.66 17.77 13.57
CA ILE A 240 14.76 18.37 12.59
C ILE A 240 14.95 19.90 12.66
N THR A 241 15.55 20.45 11.64
CA THR A 241 15.75 21.91 11.42
C THR A 241 15.22 22.28 10.03
N ASP A 242 15.05 23.56 9.76
CA ASP A 242 14.65 24.01 8.41
C ASP A 242 15.64 23.52 7.34
N GLU A 243 16.93 23.47 7.63
CA GLU A 243 17.96 22.97 6.73
C GLU A 243 17.79 21.48 6.42
N THR A 244 17.58 20.65 7.45
CA THR A 244 17.39 19.20 7.27
C THR A 244 16.05 18.87 6.60
N ILE A 245 15.00 19.64 6.88
CA ILE A 245 13.71 19.56 6.18
C ILE A 245 13.89 19.81 4.67
N GLU A 246 14.54 20.94 4.31
CA GLU A 246 14.75 21.27 2.90
C GLU A 246 15.65 20.24 2.20
N SER A 247 16.66 19.72 2.88
CA SER A 247 17.51 18.66 2.34
C SER A 247 16.69 17.40 1.98
N VAL A 248 15.77 16.98 2.84
CA VAL A 248 14.85 15.85 2.58
C VAL A 248 13.92 16.18 1.42
N VAL A 249 13.32 17.36 1.42
CA VAL A 249 12.38 17.80 0.38
C VAL A 249 13.03 17.79 -0.99
N GLU A 250 14.23 18.41 -1.12
CA GLU A 250 14.97 18.45 -2.38
C GLU A 250 15.43 17.04 -2.80
N GLY A 251 15.95 16.26 -1.86
CA GLY A 251 16.37 14.88 -2.09
C GLY A 251 15.24 14.04 -2.64
N PHE A 252 14.04 14.14 -2.06
CA PHE A 252 12.86 13.40 -2.51
C PHE A 252 12.33 13.92 -3.85
N ASP A 253 12.36 15.22 -4.08
CA ASP A 253 11.94 15.83 -5.35
C ASP A 253 12.76 15.34 -6.55
N ARG A 254 14.05 15.04 -6.35
CA ARG A 254 14.93 14.50 -7.42
C ARG A 254 14.56 13.09 -7.87
N ILE A 255 13.97 12.27 -6.99
CA ILE A 255 13.63 10.87 -7.29
C ILE A 255 12.23 10.69 -7.85
N ILE A 256 11.35 11.69 -7.76
CA ILE A 256 10.00 11.60 -8.29
C ILE A 256 9.92 12.07 -9.75
N SER A 257 9.11 11.37 -10.54
CA SER A 257 8.91 11.68 -11.98
C SER A 257 7.44 11.54 -12.38
N PRO A 258 6.56 12.41 -11.85
CA PRO A 258 5.12 12.32 -12.13
C PRO A 258 4.82 12.68 -13.59
N ARG A 259 4.12 11.79 -14.31
CA ARG A 259 3.77 11.98 -15.74
C ARG A 259 2.60 12.95 -15.95
N ALA A 260 1.65 12.98 -15.01
CA ALA A 260 0.46 13.83 -15.11
C ALA A 260 0.47 14.85 -13.98
N MET A 261 0.10 16.09 -14.26
CA MET A 261 0.07 17.18 -13.29
C MET A 261 1.41 17.32 -12.52
N PRO A 262 2.57 17.36 -13.20
CA PRO A 262 3.87 17.24 -12.54
C PRO A 262 4.11 18.33 -11.50
N GLU A 263 3.82 19.58 -11.81
CA GLU A 263 3.98 20.71 -10.90
C GLU A 263 3.13 20.57 -9.64
N PHE A 264 1.84 20.25 -9.80
CA PHE A 264 0.94 20.03 -8.68
C PHE A 264 1.45 18.91 -7.77
N ARG A 265 1.85 17.77 -8.35
CA ARG A 265 2.28 16.60 -7.55
C ARG A 265 3.59 16.87 -6.84
N ARG A 266 4.55 17.55 -7.48
CA ARG A 266 5.80 17.96 -6.84
C ARG A 266 5.53 18.91 -5.68
N GLU A 267 4.77 19.96 -5.91
CA GLU A 267 4.47 20.95 -4.88
C GLU A 267 3.67 20.35 -3.71
N ALA A 268 2.66 19.54 -3.99
CA ALA A 268 1.92 18.82 -2.94
C ALA A 268 2.83 17.91 -2.13
N THR A 269 3.74 17.16 -2.79
CA THR A 269 4.72 16.30 -2.10
C THR A 269 5.60 17.12 -1.17
N ARG A 270 6.20 18.21 -1.68
CA ARG A 270 7.08 19.09 -0.89
C ARG A 270 6.38 19.66 0.33
N ARG A 271 5.14 20.17 0.17
CA ARG A 271 4.34 20.71 1.28
C ARG A 271 4.01 19.67 2.33
N MET A 272 3.64 18.47 1.90
CA MET A 272 3.30 17.39 2.83
C MET A 272 4.51 16.89 3.61
N ILE A 273 5.70 16.83 3.00
CA ILE A 273 6.94 16.49 3.70
C ILE A 273 7.29 17.58 4.72
N ARG A 274 7.33 18.85 4.30
CA ARG A 274 7.60 19.97 5.23
C ARG A 274 6.63 19.97 6.41
N ARG A 275 5.33 19.85 6.12
CA ARG A 275 4.30 19.86 7.16
C ARG A 275 4.53 18.75 8.19
N PHE A 276 4.74 17.52 7.74
CA PHE A 276 4.98 16.40 8.63
C PHE A 276 6.20 16.64 9.54
N LEU A 277 7.34 17.00 8.95
CA LEU A 277 8.57 17.19 9.70
C LEU A 277 8.48 18.39 10.65
N SER A 278 7.92 19.52 10.21
CA SER A 278 7.72 20.68 11.08
C SER A 278 6.78 20.42 12.24
N GLU A 279 5.73 19.62 12.05
CA GLU A 279 4.83 19.23 13.15
C GLU A 279 5.50 18.23 14.10
N ALA A 280 6.24 17.25 13.57
CA ALA A 280 6.98 16.28 14.38
C ALA A 280 8.04 16.99 15.26
N ALA A 281 8.69 18.03 14.75
CA ALA A 281 9.65 18.84 15.52
C ALA A 281 9.02 19.52 16.75
N LYS A 282 7.73 19.88 16.67
CA LYS A 282 6.98 20.47 17.79
C LYS A 282 6.56 19.48 18.86
N LYS A 283 6.76 18.17 18.61
CA LYS A 283 6.38 17.08 19.52
C LYS A 283 4.91 17.15 19.96
N PRO A 284 3.95 17.09 19.03
CA PRO A 284 2.54 17.15 19.39
C PRO A 284 2.15 15.96 20.27
N SER A 285 1.11 16.11 21.08
CA SER A 285 0.59 15.03 21.93
C SER A 285 -0.03 13.86 21.13
N SER A 286 -0.44 14.12 19.88
CA SER A 286 -0.96 13.08 18.99
C SER A 286 0.15 12.42 18.21
N LYS A 287 0.25 11.09 18.29
CA LYS A 287 1.14 10.28 17.46
C LYS A 287 0.83 10.43 15.95
N VAL A 288 -0.45 10.56 15.61
CA VAL A 288 -0.89 10.79 14.23
C VAL A 288 -0.84 12.28 13.94
N ILE A 289 0.03 12.65 13.01
CA ILE A 289 0.07 14.02 12.50
C ILE A 289 -0.97 14.15 11.40
N ASP A 290 -2.06 14.88 11.70
CA ASP A 290 -3.08 15.21 10.70
C ASP A 290 -2.73 16.55 10.04
N THR A 291 -2.78 16.57 8.72
CA THR A 291 -2.47 17.78 7.94
C THR A 291 -3.72 18.53 7.50
N TYR A 292 -4.91 18.03 7.86
CA TYR A 292 -6.17 18.65 7.45
C TYR A 292 -7.03 18.98 8.66
N ASP A 293 -7.17 20.26 8.92
CA ASP A 293 -8.15 20.78 9.88
C ASP A 293 -9.55 20.26 9.55
N GLY A 294 -10.14 19.51 10.46
CA GLY A 294 -11.54 19.11 10.41
C GLY A 294 -11.87 17.66 10.02
N TYR A 295 -10.88 16.77 9.84
CA TYR A 295 -11.17 15.35 9.58
C TYR A 295 -10.28 14.41 10.37
N HIS A 296 -10.85 13.75 11.37
CA HIS A 296 -10.23 12.58 11.98
C HIS A 296 -10.04 11.49 10.91
N MET A 297 -8.87 10.89 10.89
CA MET A 297 -8.48 9.86 9.93
C MET A 297 -9.30 8.56 10.07
N THR A 298 -10.12 8.44 11.09
CA THR A 298 -11.10 7.35 11.30
C THR A 298 -12.34 7.45 10.38
N GLY A 299 -12.47 8.53 9.61
CA GLY A 299 -13.65 8.76 8.77
C GLY A 299 -14.89 9.28 9.51
N ALA A 300 -14.83 9.40 10.82
CA ALA A 300 -15.89 10.08 11.57
C ALA A 300 -15.76 11.61 11.38
N PRO A 301 -16.85 12.35 11.16
CA PRO A 301 -16.80 13.79 11.14
C PRO A 301 -16.40 14.31 12.53
N VAL A 302 -15.50 15.28 12.56
CA VAL A 302 -15.23 16.05 13.79
C VAL A 302 -16.56 16.74 14.16
N PRO A 303 -17.03 16.63 15.39
CA PRO A 303 -18.14 17.47 15.83
C PRO A 303 -17.72 18.94 15.60
N ARG A 304 -18.46 19.67 14.79
CA ARG A 304 -18.29 21.12 14.71
C ARG A 304 -18.53 21.64 16.12
N GLY A 305 -17.50 22.24 16.72
CA GLY A 305 -17.68 23.00 17.92
C GLY A 305 -18.85 23.97 17.67
N GLU A 306 -19.77 24.03 18.60
CA GLU A 306 -20.86 25.00 18.56
C GLU A 306 -20.21 26.35 18.31
N GLU A 307 -20.49 26.94 17.16
CA GLU A 307 -20.30 28.38 16.96
C GLU A 307 -21.20 29.05 17.96
N ASN A 308 -20.63 29.49 19.06
CA ASN A 308 -21.30 30.38 19.99
C ASN A 308 -21.69 31.65 19.20
N GLY A 309 -23.02 31.88 19.11
CA GLY A 309 -23.66 32.99 18.46
C GLY A 309 -23.30 34.37 19.01
#